data_1a83b5594890ba488db16fe098d1c56b
#
_entry.id   1a83b5594890ba488db16fe098d1c56b
#
_cell.length_a   1.000
_cell.length_b   1.000
_cell.length_c   1.000
_cell.angle_alpha   90.00
_cell.angle_beta   90.00
_cell.angle_gamma   90.00
#
_symmetry.space_group_name_H-M   'P 1'
#
loop_
_entity.id
_entity.type
_entity.pdbx_description
1 polymer ?
#
loop_
_entity_poly.entity_id
_entity_poly.type
_entity_poly.pdbx_seq_one_letter_code
_entity_poly.pdbx_strand_id
1 'polypeptide(L)'
;MGMIYLVRKKLFQTKEGAKQLYYAVQRTLQPRGGVTEDILAKRIAHRTGRSEGDVKGILADLPHFIEEALKNGESVSIKGLGSFHIAITSEGFEHPEDVMPGTVRISRVYFTADRGLTRELSREMRFFRYPLSKYFPASML
;
A
#
# COMPACT_ATOMS: atom_id res chain seq x y z
N MET A 1 -5.83 -1.86 -18.70
CA MET A 1 -4.64 -2.71 -18.56
C MET A 1 -4.64 -3.29 -17.14
N GLY A 2 -3.92 -4.34 -16.90
CA GLY A 2 -3.90 -5.00 -15.59
C GLY A 2 -2.50 -5.09 -15.00
N MET A 3 -2.33 -6.01 -14.08
CA MET A 3 -1.08 -6.21 -13.37
C MET A 3 -0.23 -7.29 -14.05
N ILE A 4 1.05 -7.01 -14.22
CA ILE A 4 2.01 -7.97 -14.76
C ILE A 4 2.64 -8.74 -13.61
N TYR A 5 2.71 -10.06 -13.74
CA TYR A 5 3.34 -10.93 -12.76
C TYR A 5 4.48 -11.75 -13.36
N LEU A 6 5.42 -12.13 -12.51
CA LEU A 6 6.50 -13.06 -12.81
C LEU A 6 6.17 -14.39 -12.16
N VAL A 7 6.70 -15.47 -12.74
CA VAL A 7 6.65 -16.79 -12.12
C VAL A 7 8.00 -17.06 -11.45
N ARG A 8 7.98 -17.34 -10.17
CA ARG A 8 9.16 -17.67 -9.37
C ARG A 8 9.00 -19.03 -8.74
N LYS A 9 10.09 -19.79 -8.69
CA LYS A 9 10.13 -21.07 -7.99
C LYS A 9 10.56 -20.87 -6.54
N LYS A 10 10.00 -21.66 -5.66
CA LYS A 10 10.35 -21.68 -4.25
C LYS A 10 10.44 -23.10 -3.74
N LEU A 11 11.49 -23.37 -2.99
CA LEU A 11 11.73 -24.67 -2.40
C LEU A 11 11.16 -24.72 -0.99
N PHE A 12 10.34 -25.72 -0.71
CA PHE A 12 9.80 -25.98 0.62
C PHE A 12 10.36 -27.25 1.18
N GLN A 13 10.82 -27.20 2.43
CA GLN A 13 11.18 -28.37 3.20
C GLN A 13 9.91 -28.93 3.84
N THR A 14 9.57 -30.16 3.48
CA THR A 14 8.47 -30.91 4.08
C THR A 14 9.01 -32.12 4.79
N LYS A 15 8.17 -32.78 5.62
CA LYS A 15 8.55 -34.05 6.29
C LYS A 15 8.87 -35.17 5.30
N GLU A 16 8.36 -35.07 4.09
CA GLU A 16 8.56 -36.05 3.00
C GLU A 16 9.71 -35.69 2.06
N GLY A 17 10.43 -34.59 2.32
CA GLY A 17 11.53 -34.11 1.50
C GLY A 17 11.27 -32.68 0.97
N ALA A 18 12.17 -32.22 0.08
CA ALA A 18 12.07 -30.92 -0.53
C ALA A 18 11.04 -30.93 -1.68
N LYS A 19 10.12 -29.95 -1.68
CA LYS A 19 9.12 -29.80 -2.73
C LYS A 19 9.30 -28.44 -3.40
N GLN A 20 9.39 -28.45 -4.73
CA GLN A 20 9.52 -27.23 -5.53
C GLN A 20 8.16 -26.82 -6.08
N LEU A 21 7.76 -25.57 -5.79
CA LEU A 21 6.50 -25.00 -6.26
C LEU A 21 6.76 -23.68 -6.97
N TYR A 22 5.86 -23.30 -7.84
CA TYR A 22 5.93 -22.07 -8.60
C TYR A 22 4.83 -21.12 -8.17
N TYR A 23 5.16 -19.82 -8.06
CA TYR A 23 4.25 -18.80 -7.58
C TYR A 23 4.26 -17.59 -8.49
N ALA A 24 3.12 -16.91 -8.56
CA ALA A 24 3.04 -15.58 -9.14
C ALA A 24 3.60 -14.55 -8.17
N VAL A 25 4.47 -13.68 -8.68
CA VAL A 25 5.03 -12.56 -7.94
C VAL A 25 4.79 -11.30 -8.75
N GLN A 26 4.29 -10.25 -8.09
CA GLN A 26 4.05 -8.99 -8.74
C GLN A 26 5.34 -8.42 -9.33
N ARG A 27 5.27 -7.99 -10.58
CA ARG A 27 6.33 -7.20 -11.19
C ARG A 27 6.04 -5.72 -11.01
N THR A 28 6.93 -5.03 -10.31
CA THR A 28 6.84 -3.59 -10.16
C THR A 28 7.50 -2.92 -11.36
N LEU A 29 6.74 -2.09 -12.07
CA LEU A 29 7.22 -1.33 -13.22
C LEU A 29 7.85 -0.01 -12.74
N GLN A 30 9.01 -0.08 -12.11
CA GLN A 30 9.78 1.09 -11.72
C GLN A 30 10.71 1.53 -12.86
N PRO A 31 10.94 2.83 -13.04
CA PRO A 31 10.41 4.02 -12.37
C PRO A 31 9.10 4.58 -12.95
N ARG A 32 8.51 3.92 -13.93
CA ARG A 32 7.31 4.41 -14.64
C ARG A 32 5.99 4.05 -13.92
N GLY A 33 6.09 3.44 -12.77
CA GLY A 33 5.00 2.67 -12.20
C GLY A 33 4.04 3.38 -11.29
N GLY A 34 3.98 4.68 -11.25
CA GLY A 34 3.10 5.30 -10.28
C GLY A 34 2.32 6.49 -10.79
N VAL A 35 1.12 6.65 -10.28
CA VAL A 35 0.34 7.88 -10.43
C VAL A 35 0.78 8.81 -9.31
N THR A 36 1.35 9.96 -9.70
CA THR A 36 1.84 10.95 -8.75
C THR A 36 0.70 11.81 -8.21
N GLU A 37 0.99 12.57 -7.15
CA GLU A 37 0.05 13.56 -6.59
C GLU A 37 -0.40 14.57 -7.65
N ASP A 38 0.51 15.02 -8.52
CA ASP A 38 0.18 15.97 -9.59
C ASP A 38 -0.82 15.37 -10.58
N ILE A 39 -0.65 14.11 -10.95
CA ILE A 39 -1.56 13.42 -11.86
C ILE A 39 -2.92 13.23 -11.19
N LEU A 40 -2.96 12.85 -9.90
CA LEU A 40 -4.20 12.73 -9.13
C LEU A 40 -4.92 14.08 -9.07
N ALA A 41 -4.19 15.16 -8.80
CA ALA A 41 -4.77 16.49 -8.71
C ALA A 41 -5.43 16.90 -10.04
N LYS A 42 -4.79 16.64 -11.16
CA LYS A 42 -5.36 16.90 -12.49
C LYS A 42 -6.66 16.14 -12.73
N ARG A 43 -6.66 14.85 -12.41
CA ARG A 43 -7.83 13.98 -12.60
C ARG A 43 -9.00 14.40 -11.71
N ILE A 44 -8.74 14.73 -10.46
CA ILE A 44 -9.76 15.19 -9.51
C ILE A 44 -10.30 16.57 -9.94
N ALA A 45 -9.42 17.50 -10.32
CA ALA A 45 -9.81 18.81 -10.79
C ALA A 45 -10.73 18.72 -12.02
N HIS A 46 -10.37 17.89 -12.98
CA HIS A 46 -11.18 17.64 -14.18
C HIS A 46 -12.58 17.10 -13.84
N ARG A 47 -12.64 16.14 -12.92
CA ARG A 47 -13.90 15.50 -12.52
C ARG A 47 -14.81 16.44 -11.71
N THR A 48 -14.23 17.25 -10.82
CA THR A 48 -14.98 18.08 -9.86
C THR A 48 -15.24 19.50 -10.35
N GLY A 49 -14.54 19.93 -11.40
CA GLY A 49 -14.60 21.32 -11.86
C GLY A 49 -13.82 22.30 -10.99
N ARG A 50 -13.06 21.82 -10.02
CA ARG A 50 -12.19 22.65 -9.17
C ARG A 50 -10.87 22.92 -9.86
N SER A 51 -10.15 23.96 -9.42
CA SER A 51 -8.83 24.24 -9.94
C SER A 51 -7.83 23.17 -9.49
N GLU A 52 -6.85 22.89 -10.33
CA GLU A 52 -5.77 21.96 -10.02
C GLU A 52 -4.98 22.41 -8.78
N GLY A 53 -4.76 23.73 -8.64
CA GLY A 53 -4.09 24.29 -7.47
C GLY A 53 -4.85 24.08 -6.17
N ASP A 54 -6.18 24.21 -6.18
CA ASP A 54 -7.01 23.94 -4.99
C ASP A 54 -6.91 22.47 -4.59
N VAL A 55 -6.97 21.56 -5.55
CA VAL A 55 -6.86 20.11 -5.29
C VAL A 55 -5.48 19.77 -4.72
N LYS A 56 -4.41 20.33 -5.30
CA LYS A 56 -3.04 20.14 -4.77
C LYS A 56 -2.92 20.62 -3.33
N GLY A 57 -3.51 21.77 -3.02
CA GLY A 57 -3.52 22.31 -1.66
C GLY A 57 -4.20 21.36 -0.67
N ILE A 58 -5.35 20.81 -1.03
CA ILE A 58 -6.07 19.83 -0.20
C ILE A 58 -5.24 18.57 0.00
N LEU A 59 -4.65 18.02 -1.08
CA LEU A 59 -3.82 16.82 -1.00
C LEU A 59 -2.55 17.04 -0.16
N ALA A 60 -1.98 18.25 -0.19
CA ALA A 60 -0.82 18.61 0.62
C ALA A 60 -1.15 18.71 2.11
N ASP A 61 -2.35 19.19 2.45
CA ASP A 61 -2.81 19.32 3.83
C ASP A 61 -3.24 17.99 4.45
N LEU A 62 -3.68 17.03 3.65
CA LEU A 62 -4.17 15.75 4.15
C LEU A 62 -3.17 15.00 5.03
N PRO A 63 -1.88 14.85 4.64
CA PRO A 63 -0.89 14.21 5.51
C PRO A 63 -0.70 14.93 6.84
N HIS A 64 -0.75 16.26 6.85
CA HIS A 64 -0.61 17.06 8.06
C HIS A 64 -1.71 16.75 9.07
N PHE A 65 -2.96 16.71 8.64
CA PHE A 65 -4.10 16.42 9.53
C PHE A 65 -4.16 14.97 9.96
N ILE A 66 -3.72 14.03 9.11
CA ILE A 66 -3.57 12.63 9.49
C ILE A 66 -2.50 12.51 10.60
N GLU A 67 -1.35 13.16 10.44
CA GLU A 67 -0.27 13.17 11.45
C GLU A 67 -0.78 13.74 12.76
N GLU A 68 -1.49 14.86 12.74
CA GLU A 68 -2.03 15.50 13.93
C GLU A 68 -3.00 14.57 14.69
N ALA A 69 -3.91 13.92 13.98
CA ALA A 69 -4.84 12.96 14.59
C ALA A 69 -4.10 11.77 15.22
N LEU A 70 -3.13 11.20 14.51
CA LEU A 70 -2.33 10.08 15.01
C LEU A 70 -1.51 10.47 16.24
N LYS A 71 -0.97 11.69 16.31
CA LYS A 71 -0.29 12.20 17.50
C LYS A 71 -1.21 12.29 18.72
N ASN A 72 -2.49 12.51 18.50
CA ASN A 72 -3.49 12.53 19.55
C ASN A 72 -4.00 11.12 19.93
N GLY A 73 -3.43 10.07 19.35
CA GLY A 73 -3.83 8.70 19.61
C GLY A 73 -5.10 8.27 18.88
N GLU A 74 -5.51 9.04 17.89
CA GLU A 74 -6.72 8.76 17.12
C GLU A 74 -6.37 8.08 15.78
N SER A 75 -7.11 7.02 15.41
CA SER A 75 -7.01 6.46 14.08
C SER A 75 -7.78 7.33 13.09
N VAL A 76 -7.37 7.31 11.82
CA VAL A 76 -8.01 8.11 10.76
C VAL A 76 -8.61 7.19 9.72
N SER A 77 -9.91 7.30 9.47
CA SER A 77 -10.63 6.54 8.45
C SER A 77 -11.12 7.45 7.36
N ILE A 78 -10.82 7.09 6.10
CA ILE A 78 -11.32 7.79 4.92
C ILE A 78 -12.21 6.81 4.17
N LYS A 79 -13.50 7.13 4.07
CA LYS A 79 -14.50 6.27 3.43
C LYS A 79 -14.09 5.92 2.00
N GLY A 80 -14.14 4.64 1.68
CA GLY A 80 -13.77 4.15 0.35
C GLY A 80 -12.28 3.97 0.12
N LEU A 81 -11.44 4.47 1.02
CA LEU A 81 -9.98 4.36 0.94
C LEU A 81 -9.45 3.36 1.96
N GLY A 82 -9.60 3.65 3.22
CA GLY A 82 -9.10 2.81 4.32
C GLY A 82 -8.80 3.61 5.57
N SER A 83 -8.00 3.02 6.45
CA SER A 83 -7.72 3.59 7.77
C SER A 83 -6.22 3.59 8.08
N PHE A 84 -5.77 4.65 8.74
CA PHE A 84 -4.41 4.81 9.25
C PHE A 84 -4.37 4.53 10.74
N HIS A 85 -3.41 3.74 11.17
CA HIS A 85 -3.24 3.31 12.56
C HIS A 85 -1.77 3.36 12.96
N ILE A 86 -1.56 3.47 14.28
CA ILE A 86 -0.23 3.35 14.88
C ILE A 86 -0.14 2.02 15.63
N ALA A 87 0.94 1.30 15.42
CA ALA A 87 1.34 0.18 16.27
C ALA A 87 2.46 0.63 17.19
N ILE A 88 2.34 0.28 18.47
CA ILE A 88 3.35 0.59 19.48
C ILE A 88 4.04 -0.69 19.94
N THR A 89 5.20 -0.54 20.53
CA THR A 89 5.98 -1.65 21.09
C THR A 89 6.82 -1.15 22.28
N SER A 90 7.25 -2.09 23.09
CA SER A 90 8.24 -1.87 24.15
C SER A 90 9.07 -3.13 24.34
N GLU A 91 10.15 -3.03 25.10
CA GLU A 91 10.84 -4.20 25.61
C GLU A 91 9.95 -4.94 26.61
N GLY A 92 10.21 -6.23 26.83
CA GLY A 92 9.56 -6.99 27.90
C GLY A 92 10.20 -6.73 29.25
N PHE A 93 9.39 -6.58 30.30
CA PHE A 93 9.83 -6.37 31.67
C PHE A 93 9.22 -7.43 32.60
N GLU A 94 9.93 -7.78 33.66
CA GLU A 94 9.44 -8.74 34.64
C GLU A 94 8.30 -8.19 35.53
N HIS A 95 8.28 -6.86 35.70
CA HIS A 95 7.26 -6.19 36.52
C HIS A 95 6.45 -5.20 35.68
N PRO A 96 5.11 -5.17 35.82
CA PRO A 96 4.27 -4.26 35.02
C PRO A 96 4.59 -2.77 35.29
N GLU A 97 5.08 -2.42 36.49
CA GLU A 97 5.44 -1.06 36.86
C GLU A 97 6.62 -0.51 36.04
N ASP A 98 7.45 -1.39 35.49
CA ASP A 98 8.62 -1.00 34.71
C ASP A 98 8.24 -0.57 33.28
N VAL A 99 7.02 -0.87 32.83
CA VAL A 99 6.50 -0.41 31.54
C VAL A 99 6.04 1.05 31.68
N MET A 100 7.01 1.95 31.57
CA MET A 100 6.82 3.39 31.72
C MET A 100 6.62 4.04 30.34
N PRO A 101 6.02 5.25 30.28
CA PRO A 101 5.86 5.96 29.01
C PRO A 101 7.15 6.10 28.21
N GLY A 102 8.29 6.32 28.86
CA GLY A 102 9.59 6.45 28.21
C GLY A 102 10.12 5.16 27.58
N THR A 103 9.55 3.99 27.91
CA THR A 103 9.95 2.70 27.33
C THR A 103 9.10 2.30 26.13
N VAL A 104 8.02 3.03 25.87
CA VAL A 104 7.10 2.76 24.77
C VAL A 104 7.52 3.58 23.54
N ARG A 105 7.49 2.95 22.39
CA ARG A 105 7.82 3.62 21.13
C ARG A 105 6.89 3.19 20.01
N ILE A 106 6.84 3.97 18.95
CA ILE A 106 6.12 3.62 17.75
C ILE A 106 6.88 2.52 17.02
N SER A 107 6.21 1.38 16.78
CA SER A 107 6.73 0.31 15.95
C SER A 107 6.58 0.66 14.47
N ARG A 108 5.39 1.10 14.08
CA ARG A 108 5.09 1.48 12.71
C ARG A 108 3.79 2.26 12.62
N VAL A 109 3.64 3.01 11.55
CA VAL A 109 2.35 3.52 11.08
C VAL A 109 1.89 2.58 9.97
N TYR A 110 0.65 2.12 9.99
CA TYR A 110 0.16 1.22 8.97
C TYR A 110 -1.20 1.66 8.42
N PHE A 111 -1.45 1.26 7.21
CA PHE A 111 -2.69 1.53 6.48
C PHE A 111 -3.42 0.22 6.21
N THR A 112 -4.71 0.20 6.50
CA THR A 112 -5.60 -0.92 6.18
C THR A 112 -6.58 -0.48 5.12
N ALA A 113 -6.51 -1.10 3.94
CA ALA A 113 -7.40 -0.78 2.84
C ALA A 113 -8.86 -1.12 3.19
N ASP A 114 -9.78 -0.28 2.71
CA ASP A 114 -11.20 -0.54 2.84
C ASP A 114 -11.59 -1.84 2.12
N ARG A 115 -12.49 -2.63 2.74
CA ARG A 115 -12.93 -3.91 2.18
C ARG A 115 -13.58 -3.74 0.80
N GLY A 116 -14.33 -2.66 0.61
CA GLY A 116 -14.95 -2.33 -0.67
C GLY A 116 -13.93 -2.12 -1.76
N LEU A 117 -12.85 -1.38 -1.46
CA LEU A 117 -11.75 -1.16 -2.40
C LEU A 117 -11.09 -2.48 -2.81
N THR A 118 -10.76 -3.33 -1.84
CA THR A 118 -10.14 -4.64 -2.11
C THR A 118 -11.06 -5.53 -2.95
N ARG A 119 -12.36 -5.52 -2.64
CA ARG A 119 -13.36 -6.30 -3.36
C ARG A 119 -13.47 -5.87 -4.83
N GLU A 120 -13.54 -4.57 -5.08
CA GLU A 120 -13.61 -4.04 -6.45
C GLU A 120 -12.36 -4.38 -7.26
N LEU A 121 -11.19 -4.21 -6.66
CA LEU A 121 -9.93 -4.58 -7.30
C LEU A 121 -9.86 -6.07 -7.62
N SER A 122 -10.26 -6.92 -6.67
CA SER A 122 -10.27 -8.38 -6.87
C SER A 122 -11.21 -8.82 -7.99
N ARG A 123 -12.34 -8.12 -8.14
CA ARG A 123 -13.34 -8.44 -9.16
C ARG A 123 -12.92 -8.00 -10.57
N GLU A 124 -12.26 -6.87 -10.69
CA GLU A 124 -11.96 -6.23 -11.96
C GLU A 124 -10.52 -6.36 -12.43
N MET A 125 -9.60 -6.74 -11.54
CA MET A 125 -8.18 -6.82 -11.87
C MET A 125 -7.92 -7.91 -12.90
N ARG A 126 -7.14 -7.56 -13.94
CA ARG A 126 -6.64 -8.50 -14.93
C ARG A 126 -5.15 -8.74 -14.69
N PHE A 127 -4.71 -9.97 -14.96
CA PHE A 127 -3.33 -10.38 -14.73
C PHE A 127 -2.68 -10.85 -16.03
N PHE A 128 -1.44 -10.41 -16.27
CA PHE A 128 -0.68 -10.76 -17.46
C PHE A 128 0.67 -11.33 -17.04
N ARG A 129 1.01 -12.51 -17.58
CA ARG A 129 2.28 -13.15 -17.27
C ARG A 129 3.42 -12.49 -18.06
N TYR A 130 4.54 -12.25 -17.39
CA TYR A 130 5.79 -11.82 -17.99
C TYR A 130 6.70 -13.03 -18.26
N PRO A 131 7.49 -13.09 -19.34
CA PRO A 131 7.59 -12.12 -20.42
C PRO A 131 6.47 -12.26 -21.46
N LEU A 132 5.92 -11.14 -21.88
CA LEU A 132 4.87 -11.08 -22.88
C LEU A 132 5.36 -10.31 -24.10
N SER A 133 6.58 -10.64 -24.58
CA SER A 133 7.25 -9.93 -25.68
C SER A 133 6.40 -9.84 -26.95
N LYS A 134 5.52 -10.79 -27.17
CA LYS A 134 4.59 -10.79 -28.32
C LYS A 134 3.37 -9.87 -28.12
N TYR A 135 3.12 -9.41 -26.91
CA TYR A 135 1.98 -8.56 -26.58
C TYR A 135 2.38 -7.15 -26.15
N PHE A 136 3.63 -6.95 -25.74
CA PHE A 136 4.16 -5.67 -25.30
C PHE A 136 5.36 -5.26 -26.12
N PRO A 137 5.45 -4.00 -26.54
CA PRO A 137 6.64 -3.51 -27.22
C PRO A 137 7.87 -3.58 -26.30
N ALA A 138 9.05 -3.73 -26.91
CA ALA A 138 10.31 -3.84 -26.18
C ALA A 138 10.54 -2.68 -25.20
N SER A 139 9.99 -1.50 -25.49
CA SER A 139 10.08 -0.32 -24.62
C SER A 139 9.34 -0.48 -23.28
N MET A 140 8.45 -1.47 -23.18
CA MET A 140 7.71 -1.77 -21.94
C MET A 140 8.32 -2.92 -21.14
N LEU A 141 9.31 -3.60 -21.70
CA LEU A 141 10.02 -4.72 -21.09
C LEU A 141 11.34 -4.27 -20.49
#